data_08ff3a63b28a25146990bb877a026d62
#
_entry.id   08ff3a63b28a25146990bb877a026d62
#
_cell.length_a   1.000
_cell.length_b   1.000
_cell.length_c   1.000
_cell.angle_alpha   90.00
_cell.angle_beta   90.00
_cell.angle_gamma   90.00
#
_symmetry.space_group_name_H-M   'P 1'
#
loop_
_entity.id
_entity.type
_entity.pdbx_description
1 polymer ?
#
loop_
_entity_poly.entity_id
_entity_poly.type
_entity_poly.pdbx_seq_one_letter_code
_entity_poly.pdbx_strand_id
1 'polypeptide(L)'
;DELHKWSITEIEDFWLSIVKFFKIEFDKPPSSVYRFDKNFIETLWFTDSKISYSRNVFKNDNLKTPAIKYQDENGDYFEITWNSLKLKTLEFQKILIKNNIQIGDRVVAYCSNTPEVVSAFLAVNSIGAIWSSCSPDFGYDSVFDRFNQIQPKFLFYHSEYTYNGKNFSLNSKVKKLKSSINSLSGILDLNTKSKFSNQTKKVDLNFKSVDF
;
A
#
# COMPACT_ATOMS: atom_id res chain seq x y z
N ASP A 1 -11.39 -26.78 -16.57
CA ASP A 1 -10.33 -26.71 -15.59
C ASP A 1 -10.93 -26.93 -14.20
N GLU A 2 -10.48 -28.00 -13.51
CA GLU A 2 -11.04 -28.46 -12.22
C GLU A 2 -10.87 -27.40 -11.12
N LEU A 3 -9.73 -26.73 -11.05
CA LEU A 3 -9.46 -25.69 -10.05
C LEU A 3 -10.42 -24.51 -10.21
N HIS A 4 -10.67 -24.06 -11.43
CA HIS A 4 -11.65 -23.01 -11.70
C HIS A 4 -13.06 -23.45 -11.30
N LYS A 5 -13.45 -24.68 -11.68
CA LYS A 5 -14.76 -25.21 -11.30
C LYS A 5 -14.93 -25.23 -9.78
N TRP A 6 -13.94 -25.74 -9.05
CA TRP A 6 -13.96 -25.76 -7.58
C TRP A 6 -14.08 -24.34 -7.00
N SER A 7 -13.32 -23.37 -7.51
CA SER A 7 -13.32 -22.00 -6.99
C SER A 7 -14.66 -21.26 -7.12
N ILE A 8 -15.54 -21.71 -8.03
CA ILE A 8 -16.86 -21.08 -8.26
C ILE A 8 -18.04 -21.91 -7.72
N THR A 9 -17.85 -23.21 -7.45
CA THR A 9 -18.90 -24.06 -6.88
C THR A 9 -18.78 -24.22 -5.37
N GLU A 10 -17.55 -24.33 -4.85
CA GLU A 10 -17.25 -24.51 -3.43
C GLU A 10 -16.48 -23.28 -2.90
N ILE A 11 -17.12 -22.12 -2.99
CA ILE A 11 -16.48 -20.82 -2.75
C ILE A 11 -15.84 -20.74 -1.35
N GLU A 12 -16.55 -21.17 -0.31
CA GLU A 12 -16.02 -21.12 1.06
C GLU A 12 -14.80 -22.01 1.24
N ASP A 13 -14.85 -23.24 0.77
CA ASP A 13 -13.75 -24.20 0.87
C ASP A 13 -12.53 -23.74 0.09
N PHE A 14 -12.74 -23.17 -1.10
CA PHE A 14 -11.68 -22.59 -1.89
C PHE A 14 -10.96 -21.45 -1.13
N TRP A 15 -11.69 -20.47 -0.62
CA TRP A 15 -11.09 -19.35 0.09
C TRP A 15 -10.47 -19.73 1.44
N LEU A 16 -11.04 -20.70 2.16
CA LEU A 16 -10.41 -21.28 3.35
C LEU A 16 -9.11 -21.98 3.01
N SER A 17 -9.01 -22.67 1.85
CA SER A 17 -7.77 -23.27 1.40
C SER A 17 -6.68 -22.22 1.13
N ILE A 18 -7.05 -21.08 0.52
CA ILE A 18 -6.16 -19.94 0.31
C ILE A 18 -5.64 -19.38 1.64
N VAL A 19 -6.54 -19.16 2.61
CA VAL A 19 -6.15 -18.70 3.95
C VAL A 19 -5.15 -19.65 4.60
N LYS A 20 -5.40 -20.96 4.54
CA LYS A 20 -4.52 -21.99 5.09
C LYS A 20 -3.18 -22.05 4.37
N PHE A 21 -3.21 -22.05 3.02
CA PHE A 21 -2.01 -22.15 2.20
C PHE A 21 -1.05 -20.98 2.44
N PHE A 22 -1.57 -19.75 2.45
CA PHE A 22 -0.79 -18.55 2.72
C PHE A 22 -0.61 -18.25 4.21
N LYS A 23 -1.18 -19.09 5.09
CA LYS A 23 -1.14 -18.89 6.55
C LYS A 23 -1.59 -17.50 6.95
N ILE A 24 -2.69 -17.01 6.38
CA ILE A 24 -3.21 -15.66 6.67
C ILE A 24 -3.58 -15.57 8.14
N GLU A 25 -3.07 -14.54 8.81
CA GLU A 25 -3.30 -14.28 10.23
C GLU A 25 -4.38 -13.22 10.38
N PHE A 26 -5.43 -13.57 11.12
CA PHE A 26 -6.47 -12.65 11.54
C PHE A 26 -6.26 -12.26 13.01
N ASP A 27 -6.45 -10.98 13.35
CA ASP A 27 -6.49 -10.53 14.74
C ASP A 27 -7.81 -10.93 15.41
N LYS A 28 -8.88 -10.99 14.62
CA LYS A 28 -10.16 -11.60 14.97
C LYS A 28 -10.56 -12.51 13.82
N PRO A 29 -10.73 -13.81 14.05
CA PRO A 29 -11.13 -14.74 13.00
C PRO A 29 -12.55 -14.43 12.49
N PRO A 30 -12.85 -14.78 11.22
CA PRO A 30 -14.17 -14.56 10.64
C PRO A 30 -15.23 -15.46 11.25
N SER A 31 -16.46 -14.96 11.33
CA SER A 31 -17.65 -15.74 11.68
C SER A 31 -18.20 -16.55 10.51
N SER A 32 -18.02 -16.05 9.28
CA SER A 32 -18.25 -16.78 8.03
C SER A 32 -17.27 -16.31 6.95
N VAL A 33 -16.97 -17.21 5.99
CA VAL A 33 -16.03 -16.92 4.91
C VAL A 33 -16.71 -16.15 3.79
N TYR A 34 -17.92 -16.54 3.46
CA TYR A 34 -18.69 -15.99 2.36
C TYR A 34 -20.16 -15.96 2.71
N ARG A 35 -20.81 -14.84 2.49
CA ARG A 35 -22.24 -14.70 2.60
C ARG A 35 -22.77 -13.88 1.43
N PHE A 36 -23.42 -14.55 0.49
CA PHE A 36 -24.10 -13.87 -0.60
C PHE A 36 -25.39 -13.22 -0.05
N ASP A 37 -25.57 -11.96 -0.38
CA ASP A 37 -26.81 -11.24 -0.12
C ASP A 37 -27.59 -11.06 -1.44
N LYS A 38 -28.28 -9.98 -1.65
CA LYS A 38 -29.17 -9.75 -2.79
C LYS A 38 -28.46 -9.62 -4.13
N ASN A 39 -27.20 -9.15 -4.11
CA ASN A 39 -26.38 -8.97 -5.30
C ASN A 39 -24.90 -9.10 -4.97
N PHE A 40 -24.05 -9.10 -6.01
CA PHE A 40 -22.60 -9.27 -5.86
C PHE A 40 -21.96 -8.16 -5.00
N ILE A 41 -22.44 -6.90 -5.10
CA ILE A 41 -21.87 -5.77 -4.37
C ILE A 41 -22.11 -5.90 -2.86
N GLU A 42 -23.23 -6.50 -2.46
CA GLU A 42 -23.62 -6.71 -1.07
C GLU A 42 -23.07 -8.01 -0.48
N THR A 43 -22.31 -8.77 -1.27
CA THR A 43 -21.66 -10.01 -0.78
C THR A 43 -20.63 -9.66 0.29
N LEU A 44 -20.72 -10.36 1.42
CA LEU A 44 -19.82 -10.21 2.54
C LEU A 44 -18.78 -11.34 2.54
N TRP A 45 -17.54 -10.94 2.73
CA TRP A 45 -16.39 -11.83 2.80
C TRP A 45 -15.77 -11.78 4.19
N PHE A 46 -15.37 -12.93 4.74
CA PHE A 46 -14.69 -13.04 6.03
C PHE A 46 -15.32 -12.16 7.12
N THR A 47 -16.66 -12.27 7.26
CA THR A 47 -17.44 -11.39 8.13
C THR A 47 -16.92 -11.34 9.56
N ASP A 48 -17.02 -10.16 10.18
CA ASP A 48 -16.58 -9.89 11.55
C ASP A 48 -15.07 -10.06 11.80
N SER A 49 -14.28 -10.37 10.76
CA SER A 49 -12.85 -10.54 10.93
C SER A 49 -12.11 -9.21 11.02
N LYS A 50 -10.95 -9.25 11.68
CA LYS A 50 -9.99 -8.15 11.69
C LYS A 50 -8.65 -8.62 11.20
N ILE A 51 -8.05 -7.85 10.29
CA ILE A 51 -6.79 -8.20 9.64
C ILE A 51 -5.88 -6.98 9.50
N SER A 52 -4.56 -7.21 9.57
CA SER A 52 -3.56 -6.26 9.13
C SER A 52 -2.83 -6.81 7.91
N TYR A 53 -3.01 -6.17 6.76
CA TYR A 53 -2.31 -6.54 5.53
C TYR A 53 -0.79 -6.50 5.71
N SER A 54 -0.27 -5.39 6.23
CA SER A 54 1.17 -5.21 6.43
C SER A 54 1.78 -6.22 7.39
N ARG A 55 1.06 -6.64 8.46
CA ARG A 55 1.51 -7.73 9.33
C ARG A 55 1.67 -9.02 8.55
N ASN A 56 0.68 -9.37 7.75
CA ASN A 56 0.72 -10.57 6.91
C ASN A 56 1.87 -10.55 5.88
N VAL A 57 2.23 -9.38 5.36
CA VAL A 57 3.42 -9.23 4.50
C VAL A 57 4.69 -9.47 5.31
N PHE A 58 4.86 -8.79 6.46
CA PHE A 58 6.09 -8.84 7.25
C PHE A 58 6.30 -10.11 8.07
N LYS A 59 5.32 -11.02 8.16
CA LYS A 59 5.57 -12.35 8.76
C LYS A 59 6.61 -13.17 8.01
N ASN A 60 6.92 -12.78 6.77
CA ASN A 60 7.94 -13.40 5.93
C ASN A 60 9.32 -12.73 6.03
N ASP A 61 9.54 -11.84 7.01
CA ASP A 61 10.76 -11.04 7.15
C ASP A 61 12.03 -11.83 7.51
N ASN A 62 11.88 -13.12 7.81
CA ASN A 62 12.96 -14.08 8.06
C ASN A 62 13.43 -14.84 6.82
N LEU A 63 12.82 -14.62 5.66
CA LEU A 63 13.24 -15.26 4.42
C LEU A 63 14.62 -14.76 3.97
N LYS A 64 15.43 -15.67 3.45
CA LYS A 64 16.76 -15.35 2.90
C LYS A 64 16.68 -14.67 1.53
N THR A 65 15.54 -14.79 0.85
CA THR A 65 15.28 -14.12 -0.43
C THR A 65 15.02 -12.64 -0.23
N PRO A 66 15.35 -11.77 -1.19
CA PRO A 66 15.02 -10.35 -1.11
C PRO A 66 13.50 -10.14 -1.06
N ALA A 67 13.07 -9.10 -0.35
CA ALA A 67 11.66 -8.71 -0.28
C ALA A 67 11.18 -8.09 -1.60
N ILE A 68 12.04 -7.31 -2.25
CA ILE A 68 11.77 -6.68 -3.54
C ILE A 68 12.97 -6.86 -4.46
N LYS A 69 12.70 -7.22 -5.71
CA LYS A 69 13.61 -7.14 -6.84
C LYS A 69 13.12 -6.02 -7.75
N TYR A 70 13.96 -5.04 -8.02
CA TYR A 70 13.59 -3.84 -8.74
C TYR A 70 14.63 -3.53 -9.81
N GLN A 71 14.17 -3.16 -10.98
CA GLN A 71 14.98 -2.60 -12.05
C GLN A 71 14.45 -1.21 -12.39
N ASP A 72 15.32 -0.22 -12.40
CA ASP A 72 14.93 1.15 -12.74
C ASP A 72 14.90 1.39 -14.27
N GLU A 73 14.50 2.59 -14.67
CA GLU A 73 14.43 2.99 -16.10
C GLU A 73 15.81 3.07 -16.80
N ASN A 74 16.91 3.09 -16.05
CA ASN A 74 18.27 3.04 -16.59
C ASN A 74 18.76 1.60 -16.79
N GLY A 75 18.00 0.61 -16.32
CA GLY A 75 18.35 -0.80 -16.33
C GLY A 75 19.17 -1.25 -15.13
N ASP A 76 19.40 -0.38 -14.13
CA ASP A 76 20.09 -0.74 -12.91
C ASP A 76 19.20 -1.64 -12.04
N TYR A 77 19.81 -2.75 -11.55
CA TYR A 77 19.10 -3.77 -10.77
C TYR A 77 19.41 -3.63 -9.28
N PHE A 78 18.36 -3.72 -8.48
CA PHE A 78 18.43 -3.59 -7.02
C PHE A 78 17.69 -4.72 -6.32
N GLU A 79 18.23 -5.17 -5.19
CA GLU A 79 17.56 -6.08 -4.28
C GLU A 79 17.37 -5.40 -2.91
N ILE A 80 16.14 -5.37 -2.43
CA ILE A 80 15.79 -4.81 -1.14
C ILE A 80 15.52 -5.95 -0.16
N THR A 81 16.26 -5.99 0.94
CA THR A 81 16.07 -6.98 2.00
C THR A 81 14.80 -6.70 2.78
N TRP A 82 14.26 -7.74 3.44
CA TRP A 82 13.10 -7.60 4.34
C TRP A 82 13.35 -6.58 5.45
N ASN A 83 14.54 -6.58 6.02
CA ASN A 83 14.89 -5.63 7.07
C ASN A 83 14.93 -4.18 6.54
N SER A 84 15.50 -3.95 5.36
CA SER A 84 15.54 -2.62 4.73
C SER A 84 14.14 -2.13 4.39
N LEU A 85 13.26 -2.99 3.86
CA LEU A 85 11.86 -2.68 3.61
C LEU A 85 11.13 -2.29 4.90
N LYS A 86 11.34 -3.06 5.98
CA LYS A 86 10.72 -2.82 7.29
C LYS A 86 11.18 -1.50 7.90
N LEU A 87 12.47 -1.18 7.84
CA LEU A 87 13.03 0.10 8.29
C LEU A 87 12.43 1.29 7.55
N LYS A 88 12.32 1.18 6.22
CA LYS A 88 11.74 2.23 5.39
C LYS A 88 10.25 2.40 5.65
N THR A 89 9.53 1.31 5.82
CA THR A 89 8.12 1.32 6.23
C THR A 89 7.94 2.02 7.58
N LEU A 90 8.80 1.73 8.56
CA LEU A 90 8.76 2.39 9.87
C LEU A 90 9.04 3.90 9.79
N GLU A 91 9.97 4.32 8.91
CA GLU A 91 10.23 5.74 8.66
C GLU A 91 8.95 6.45 8.20
N PHE A 92 8.28 5.91 7.18
CA PHE A 92 7.04 6.49 6.67
C PHE A 92 5.88 6.39 7.66
N GLN A 93 5.76 5.30 8.42
CA GLN A 93 4.78 5.16 9.48
C GLN A 93 4.92 6.30 10.51
N LYS A 94 6.13 6.61 10.97
CA LYS A 94 6.41 7.72 11.90
C LYS A 94 6.00 9.07 11.31
N ILE A 95 6.27 9.29 10.01
CA ILE A 95 5.87 10.53 9.32
C ILE A 95 4.36 10.66 9.28
N LEU A 96 3.64 9.59 8.94
CA LEU A 96 2.17 9.58 8.89
C LEU A 96 1.56 9.86 10.27
N ILE A 97 2.05 9.20 11.33
CA ILE A 97 1.60 9.41 12.71
C ILE A 97 1.85 10.87 13.13
N LYS A 98 3.03 11.42 12.82
CA LYS A 98 3.36 12.84 13.10
C LYS A 98 2.41 13.81 12.38
N ASN A 99 1.88 13.41 11.23
CA ASN A 99 0.88 14.18 10.48
C ASN A 99 -0.57 13.86 10.88
N ASN A 100 -0.78 13.20 12.03
CA ASN A 100 -2.09 12.84 12.59
C ASN A 100 -2.95 11.97 11.65
N ILE A 101 -2.32 11.11 10.85
CA ILE A 101 -3.03 10.13 10.04
C ILE A 101 -3.50 8.98 10.92
N GLN A 102 -4.79 8.66 10.83
CA GLN A 102 -5.48 7.68 11.68
C GLN A 102 -6.12 6.57 10.83
N ILE A 103 -6.67 5.57 11.50
CA ILE A 103 -7.47 4.51 10.87
C ILE A 103 -8.58 5.14 10.02
N GLY A 104 -8.74 4.63 8.78
CA GLY A 104 -9.76 5.10 7.84
C GLY A 104 -9.42 6.40 7.10
N ASP A 105 -8.35 7.11 7.46
CA ASP A 105 -7.90 8.25 6.68
C ASP A 105 -7.37 7.81 5.32
N ARG A 106 -7.65 8.60 4.28
CA ARG A 106 -7.17 8.33 2.92
C ARG A 106 -5.83 9.01 2.74
N VAL A 107 -4.89 8.23 2.26
CA VAL A 107 -3.55 8.65 1.86
C VAL A 107 -3.38 8.32 0.39
N VAL A 108 -3.01 9.31 -0.40
CA VAL A 108 -2.85 9.13 -1.85
C VAL A 108 -1.39 9.22 -2.29
N ALA A 109 -1.10 8.65 -3.45
CA ALA A 109 0.21 8.73 -4.05
C ALA A 109 0.13 9.09 -5.54
N TYR A 110 1.01 9.99 -5.97
CA TYR A 110 1.20 10.37 -7.37
C TYR A 110 2.66 10.12 -7.73
N CYS A 111 2.93 8.89 -8.20
CA CYS A 111 4.30 8.36 -8.22
C CYS A 111 4.50 7.22 -9.23
N SER A 112 5.75 6.97 -9.57
CA SER A 112 6.21 5.77 -10.29
C SER A 112 6.26 4.56 -9.36
N ASN A 113 6.35 3.36 -9.92
CA ASN A 113 6.54 2.12 -9.17
C ASN A 113 8.00 2.00 -8.71
N THR A 114 8.26 2.32 -7.46
CA THR A 114 9.58 2.19 -6.83
C THR A 114 9.49 1.47 -5.48
N PRO A 115 10.59 0.94 -4.94
CA PRO A 115 10.59 0.31 -3.62
C PRO A 115 10.11 1.23 -2.48
N GLU A 116 10.36 2.54 -2.60
CA GLU A 116 9.88 3.55 -1.64
C GLU A 116 8.36 3.62 -1.62
N VAL A 117 7.71 3.50 -2.77
CA VAL A 117 6.25 3.50 -2.88
C VAL A 117 5.65 2.26 -2.22
N VAL A 118 6.28 1.08 -2.39
CA VAL A 118 5.88 -0.14 -1.67
C VAL A 118 6.00 0.07 -0.16
N SER A 119 7.08 0.69 0.30
CA SER A 119 7.28 0.99 1.73
C SER A 119 6.21 1.97 2.25
N ALA A 120 5.86 3.01 1.47
CA ALA A 120 4.82 3.97 1.82
C ALA A 120 3.43 3.31 1.88
N PHE A 121 3.10 2.46 0.89
CA PHE A 121 1.89 1.64 0.88
C PHE A 121 1.77 0.77 2.14
N LEU A 122 2.85 0.04 2.48
CA LEU A 122 2.88 -0.79 3.68
C LEU A 122 2.77 0.04 4.97
N ALA A 123 3.35 1.24 5.00
CA ALA A 123 3.24 2.15 6.14
C ALA A 123 1.79 2.64 6.34
N VAL A 124 1.11 3.01 5.26
CA VAL A 124 -0.31 3.43 5.30
C VAL A 124 -1.18 2.29 5.83
N ASN A 125 -1.03 1.09 5.25
CA ASN A 125 -1.79 -0.09 5.70
C ASN A 125 -1.46 -0.49 7.15
N SER A 126 -0.22 -0.30 7.60
CA SER A 126 0.19 -0.67 8.97
C SER A 126 -0.54 0.12 10.06
N ILE A 127 -0.99 1.32 9.76
CA ILE A 127 -1.77 2.17 10.68
C ILE A 127 -3.28 2.10 10.43
N GLY A 128 -3.73 1.22 9.52
CA GLY A 128 -5.14 1.07 9.17
C GLY A 128 -5.71 2.22 8.32
N ALA A 129 -4.86 3.01 7.68
CA ALA A 129 -5.27 4.03 6.73
C ALA A 129 -5.49 3.42 5.33
N ILE A 130 -6.18 4.14 4.47
CA ILE A 130 -6.60 3.70 3.14
C ILE A 130 -5.65 4.28 2.10
N TRP A 131 -5.10 3.42 1.22
CA TRP A 131 -4.23 3.81 0.12
C TRP A 131 -4.96 3.94 -1.20
N SER A 132 -4.64 4.99 -1.96
CA SER A 132 -5.00 5.12 -3.37
C SER A 132 -3.85 5.78 -4.15
N SER A 133 -3.65 5.42 -5.41
CA SER A 133 -2.53 5.94 -6.19
C SER A 133 -2.88 6.21 -7.65
N CYS A 134 -2.17 7.17 -8.24
CA CYS A 134 -2.19 7.46 -9.66
C CYS A 134 -0.77 7.39 -10.22
N SER A 135 -0.66 6.91 -11.46
CA SER A 135 0.59 6.92 -12.22
C SER A 135 1.02 8.35 -12.55
N PRO A 136 2.33 8.65 -12.59
CA PRO A 136 2.85 10.01 -12.78
C PRO A 136 2.59 10.58 -14.18
N ASP A 137 2.27 9.75 -15.17
CA ASP A 137 1.90 10.15 -16.54
C ASP A 137 0.50 10.76 -16.63
N PHE A 138 -0.38 10.53 -15.64
CA PHE A 138 -1.72 11.10 -15.64
C PHE A 138 -1.68 12.63 -15.60
N GLY A 139 -2.61 13.26 -16.35
CA GLY A 139 -2.82 14.70 -16.32
C GLY A 139 -3.37 15.18 -14.97
N TYR A 140 -3.15 16.48 -14.69
CA TYR A 140 -3.63 17.09 -13.44
C TYR A 140 -5.12 16.85 -13.20
N ASP A 141 -5.98 17.09 -14.20
CA ASP A 141 -7.43 17.03 -14.05
C ASP A 141 -7.89 15.62 -13.67
N SER A 142 -7.34 14.59 -14.33
CA SER A 142 -7.63 13.18 -14.02
C SER A 142 -7.20 12.77 -12.60
N VAL A 143 -6.06 13.29 -12.12
CA VAL A 143 -5.57 13.03 -10.76
C VAL A 143 -6.40 13.80 -9.74
N PHE A 144 -6.70 15.07 -10.02
CA PHE A 144 -7.55 15.89 -9.16
C PHE A 144 -8.93 15.27 -8.97
N ASP A 145 -9.61 14.87 -10.04
CA ASP A 145 -10.94 14.28 -9.97
C ASP A 145 -10.96 13.03 -9.08
N ARG A 146 -9.97 12.14 -9.25
CA ARG A 146 -9.86 10.90 -8.46
C ARG A 146 -9.58 11.18 -6.99
N PHE A 147 -8.62 12.05 -6.71
CA PHE A 147 -8.22 12.33 -5.34
C PHE A 147 -9.27 13.17 -4.60
N ASN A 148 -9.89 14.13 -5.29
CA ASN A 148 -10.92 14.97 -4.67
C ASN A 148 -12.16 14.17 -4.25
N GLN A 149 -12.52 13.09 -4.94
CA GLN A 149 -13.63 12.22 -4.56
C GLN A 149 -13.45 11.60 -3.17
N ILE A 150 -12.23 11.25 -2.82
CA ILE A 150 -11.94 10.51 -1.56
C ILE A 150 -11.44 11.41 -0.44
N GLN A 151 -11.26 12.71 -0.69
CA GLN A 151 -10.83 13.71 0.31
C GLN A 151 -9.61 13.24 1.13
N PRO A 152 -8.43 13.04 0.49
CA PRO A 152 -7.24 12.51 1.15
C PRO A 152 -6.65 13.51 2.14
N LYS A 153 -6.06 13.03 3.23
CA LYS A 153 -5.33 13.87 4.20
C LYS A 153 -3.84 14.01 3.88
N PHE A 154 -3.25 13.06 3.18
CA PHE A 154 -1.82 13.05 2.91
C PHE A 154 -1.53 12.60 1.47
N LEU A 155 -0.47 13.18 0.88
CA LEU A 155 -0.01 12.86 -0.48
C LEU A 155 1.47 12.50 -0.48
N PHE A 156 1.79 11.28 -0.90
CA PHE A 156 3.12 10.91 -1.37
C PHE A 156 3.28 11.22 -2.86
N TYR A 157 4.44 11.68 -3.29
CA TYR A 157 4.68 11.94 -4.70
C TYR A 157 6.16 11.80 -5.06
N HIS A 158 6.46 11.63 -6.34
CA HIS A 158 7.77 11.89 -6.89
C HIS A 158 7.78 13.28 -7.52
N SER A 159 8.72 14.13 -7.12
CA SER A 159 8.89 15.43 -7.76
C SER A 159 9.35 15.31 -9.20
N GLU A 160 10.15 14.26 -9.48
CA GLU A 160 10.70 13.94 -10.78
C GLU A 160 10.65 12.43 -11.03
N TYR A 161 10.48 12.04 -12.28
CA TYR A 161 10.56 10.65 -12.70
C TYR A 161 11.10 10.54 -14.12
N THR A 162 11.73 9.40 -14.42
CA THR A 162 12.20 9.05 -15.76
C THR A 162 11.23 8.09 -16.41
N TYR A 163 10.93 8.31 -17.68
CA TYR A 163 10.15 7.39 -18.50
C TYR A 163 10.63 7.43 -19.92
N ASN A 164 10.90 6.27 -20.53
CA ASN A 164 11.41 6.12 -21.90
C ASN A 164 12.62 7.04 -22.18
N GLY A 165 13.59 7.08 -21.25
CA GLY A 165 14.81 7.86 -21.34
C GLY A 165 14.62 9.38 -21.18
N LYS A 166 13.45 9.86 -20.80
CA LYS A 166 13.14 11.28 -20.59
C LYS A 166 12.80 11.57 -19.14
N ASN A 167 13.26 12.71 -18.64
CA ASN A 167 12.94 13.18 -17.31
C ASN A 167 11.72 14.10 -17.33
N PHE A 168 10.84 13.90 -16.37
CA PHE A 168 9.60 14.67 -16.19
C PHE A 168 9.51 15.20 -14.77
N SER A 169 8.96 16.41 -14.62
CA SER A 169 8.69 17.00 -13.31
C SER A 169 7.20 17.03 -13.00
N LEU A 170 6.85 16.66 -11.78
CA LEU A 170 5.47 16.75 -11.23
C LEU A 170 5.26 17.98 -10.33
N ASN A 171 6.30 18.76 -10.06
CA ASN A 171 6.27 19.86 -9.08
C ASN A 171 5.10 20.84 -9.28
N SER A 172 4.85 21.28 -10.52
CA SER A 172 3.74 22.18 -10.83
C SER A 172 2.37 21.55 -10.59
N LYS A 173 2.20 20.30 -11.02
CA LYS A 173 0.95 19.53 -10.84
C LYS A 173 0.68 19.30 -9.34
N VAL A 174 1.70 18.88 -8.56
CA VAL A 174 1.58 18.64 -7.13
C VAL A 174 1.29 19.92 -6.35
N LYS A 175 1.93 21.04 -6.72
CA LYS A 175 1.63 22.35 -6.11
C LYS A 175 0.16 22.73 -6.34
N LYS A 176 -0.36 22.52 -7.56
CA LYS A 176 -1.76 22.77 -7.89
C LYS A 176 -2.70 21.84 -7.14
N LEU A 177 -2.40 20.52 -7.05
CA LEU A 177 -3.17 19.56 -6.26
C LEU A 177 -3.27 19.99 -4.79
N LYS A 178 -2.13 20.36 -4.18
CA LYS A 178 -2.09 20.80 -2.78
C LYS A 178 -2.95 22.03 -2.50
N SER A 179 -3.03 22.98 -3.46
CA SER A 179 -3.87 24.18 -3.31
C SER A 179 -5.34 23.93 -3.62
N SER A 180 -5.68 22.88 -4.39
CA SER A 180 -7.04 22.60 -4.83
C SER A 180 -7.79 21.57 -4.00
N ILE A 181 -7.06 20.69 -3.29
CA ILE A 181 -7.64 19.66 -2.41
C ILE A 181 -7.53 20.12 -0.96
N ASN A 182 -8.61 20.70 -0.44
CA ASN A 182 -8.63 21.31 0.89
C ASN A 182 -8.36 20.34 2.05
N SER A 183 -8.62 19.04 1.85
CA SER A 183 -8.40 18.01 2.86
C SER A 183 -6.93 17.64 3.06
N LEU A 184 -6.01 18.00 2.12
CA LEU A 184 -4.60 17.69 2.20
C LEU A 184 -3.89 18.50 3.28
N SER A 185 -3.60 17.86 4.41
CA SER A 185 -2.85 18.44 5.53
C SER A 185 -1.32 18.24 5.40
N GLY A 186 -0.87 17.22 4.65
CA GLY A 186 0.54 16.91 4.48
C GLY A 186 0.88 16.37 3.08
N ILE A 187 2.12 16.61 2.65
CA ILE A 187 2.70 16.04 1.43
C ILE A 187 4.13 15.59 1.69
N LEU A 188 4.60 14.57 0.98
CA LEU A 188 5.96 14.08 1.06
C LEU A 188 6.50 13.71 -0.32
N ASP A 189 7.63 14.31 -0.68
CA ASP A 189 8.37 13.94 -1.87
C ASP A 189 9.29 12.74 -1.59
N LEU A 190 9.06 11.65 -2.30
CA LEU A 190 9.82 10.41 -2.17
C LEU A 190 11.22 10.51 -2.75
N ASN A 191 11.48 11.43 -3.71
CA ASN A 191 12.82 11.68 -4.23
C ASN A 191 13.77 12.30 -3.18
N THR A 192 13.23 13.04 -2.19
CA THR A 192 14.03 13.69 -1.15
C THR A 192 14.40 12.79 0.01
N LYS A 193 13.83 11.59 0.06
CA LYS A 193 14.09 10.63 1.15
C LYS A 193 15.31 9.77 0.84
N SER A 194 16.11 9.56 1.88
CA SER A 194 17.31 8.73 1.79
C SER A 194 17.00 7.35 1.21
N LYS A 195 17.93 6.84 0.42
CA LYS A 195 17.91 5.48 -0.11
C LYS A 195 17.72 4.45 1.01
N PHE A 196 17.33 3.24 0.66
CA PHE A 196 17.22 2.14 1.60
C PHE A 196 18.50 1.95 2.41
N SER A 197 18.35 1.81 3.73
CA SER A 197 19.46 1.58 4.64
C SER A 197 19.78 0.08 4.73
N ASN A 198 21.07 -0.25 4.67
CA ASN A 198 21.56 -1.61 4.91
C ASN A 198 21.78 -1.92 6.41
N GLN A 199 21.16 -1.15 7.31
CA GLN A 199 21.29 -1.40 8.75
C GLN A 199 20.72 -2.76 9.14
N THR A 200 21.41 -3.46 10.02
CA THR A 200 21.02 -4.77 10.53
C THR A 200 20.16 -4.71 11.80
N LYS A 201 19.88 -3.51 12.30
CA LYS A 201 19.10 -3.32 13.52
C LYS A 201 17.68 -3.86 13.34
N LYS A 202 17.27 -4.79 14.19
CA LYS A 202 15.86 -5.23 14.27
C LYS A 202 14.99 -4.06 14.69
N VAL A 203 13.85 -3.91 14.02
CA VAL A 203 12.84 -2.91 14.33
C VAL A 203 11.48 -3.56 14.42
N ASP A 204 10.64 -3.02 15.29
CA ASP A 204 9.25 -3.45 15.42
C ASP A 204 8.34 -2.38 14.82
N LEU A 205 7.42 -2.84 13.97
CA LEU A 205 6.34 -2.05 13.42
C LEU A 205 5.10 -2.23 14.30
N ASN A 206 4.41 -1.15 14.57
CA ASN A 206 3.08 -1.22 15.16
C ASN A 206 2.05 -1.45 14.05
N PHE A 207 1.29 -2.53 14.18
CA PHE A 207 0.25 -2.87 13.23
C PHE A 207 -1.12 -2.64 13.84
N LYS A 208 -1.98 -1.94 13.10
CA LYS A 208 -3.40 -1.83 13.40
C LYS A 208 -4.19 -2.71 12.45
N SER A 209 -5.16 -3.42 12.97
CA SER A 209 -6.10 -4.20 12.18
C SER A 209 -7.31 -3.35 11.83
N VAL A 210 -7.90 -3.63 10.69
CA VAL A 210 -9.14 -3.06 10.21
C VAL A 210 -10.15 -4.18 9.96
N ASP A 211 -11.42 -3.86 9.90
CA ASP A 211 -12.46 -4.78 9.46
C ASP A 211 -12.19 -5.17 8.00
N PHE A 212 -12.45 -6.46 7.68
CA PHE A 212 -12.24 -7.01 6.36
C PHE A 212 -13.32 -6.51 5.39
#